data_b5c5da6f14f01f3e6ca1d8d1ed7a216d
#
_entry.id   b5c5da6f14f01f3e6ca1d8d1ed7a216d
#
_cell.length_a   1.000
_cell.length_b   1.000
_cell.length_c   1.000
_cell.angle_alpha   90.00
_cell.angle_beta   90.00
_cell.angle_gamma   90.00
#
_symmetry.space_group_name_H-M   'P 1'
#
loop_
_entity.id
_entity.type
_entity.pdbx_description
1 polymer ?
#
loop_
_entity_poly.entity_id
_entity_poly.type
_entity_poly.pdbx_seq_one_letter_code
_entity_poly.pdbx_strand_id
1 'polypeptide(L)'
;MSSKPKVQVRQLGLVTYKAATALQQDLFQQTIDQKIHNRRNPDDQTPTKHHLLFVEHPPVYTLGKSGDKNNLLVNNTTLKQKGASFFKTNRGGDITFHGPGQLVGYPIIDLECFFTDIHKYLRFLEECIIATLADYNIEASRSKGETGVWIDVDGTNPRKICAMGIRTSRWVTMHGFALNVNTDLSFFDYIIPCGIADKSITSMKQELGATIDMQQVIKKFKGHFSKIFEADLA
;
A
#
# COMPACT_ATOMS: atom_id res chain seq x y z
N MET A 1 -5.58 -8.09 -30.70
CA MET A 1 -5.75 -7.35 -29.43
C MET A 1 -4.84 -8.02 -28.42
N SER A 2 -3.90 -7.30 -27.82
CA SER A 2 -3.08 -7.86 -26.74
C SER A 2 -3.98 -8.27 -25.57
N SER A 3 -3.82 -9.49 -25.04
CA SER A 3 -4.58 -9.93 -23.88
C SER A 3 -4.20 -9.06 -22.67
N LYS A 4 -5.21 -8.70 -21.85
CA LYS A 4 -4.96 -7.94 -20.62
C LYS A 4 -4.03 -8.71 -19.69
N PRO A 5 -3.13 -8.02 -18.95
CA PRO A 5 -2.30 -8.66 -17.94
C PRO A 5 -3.17 -9.35 -16.88
N LYS A 6 -2.82 -10.59 -16.52
CA LYS A 6 -3.52 -11.35 -15.46
C LYS A 6 -2.84 -11.13 -14.12
N VAL A 7 -3.60 -10.70 -13.10
CA VAL A 7 -3.10 -10.44 -11.75
C VAL A 7 -3.74 -11.42 -10.77
N GLN A 8 -2.93 -12.25 -10.13
CA GLN A 8 -3.38 -13.19 -9.10
C GLN A 8 -3.66 -12.44 -7.81
N VAL A 9 -4.90 -12.51 -7.33
CA VAL A 9 -5.31 -11.88 -6.07
C VAL A 9 -5.22 -12.89 -4.93
N ARG A 10 -4.58 -12.49 -3.82
CA ARG A 10 -4.49 -13.29 -2.60
C ARG A 10 -4.86 -12.46 -1.38
N GLN A 11 -5.79 -12.96 -0.58
CA GLN A 11 -6.11 -12.40 0.73
C GLN A 11 -5.41 -13.23 1.80
N LEU A 12 -4.50 -12.62 2.54
CA LEU A 12 -3.63 -13.30 3.50
C LEU A 12 -4.20 -13.27 4.92
N GLY A 13 -5.23 -12.43 5.17
CA GLY A 13 -5.76 -12.20 6.51
C GLY A 13 -4.76 -11.45 7.41
N LEU A 14 -4.78 -11.76 8.70
CA LEU A 14 -3.89 -11.15 9.69
C LEU A 14 -2.53 -11.87 9.69
N VAL A 15 -1.51 -11.26 9.13
CA VAL A 15 -0.17 -11.84 8.97
C VAL A 15 0.90 -10.89 9.48
N THR A 16 1.92 -11.41 10.16
CA THR A 16 3.04 -10.59 10.64
C THR A 16 3.76 -9.88 9.48
N TYR A 17 4.23 -8.66 9.73
CA TYR A 17 4.95 -7.89 8.72
C TYR A 17 6.16 -8.66 8.15
N LYS A 18 6.89 -9.38 9.01
CA LYS A 18 8.03 -10.22 8.60
C LYS A 18 7.62 -11.29 7.59
N ALA A 19 6.54 -12.04 7.85
CA ALA A 19 6.07 -13.10 6.95
C ALA A 19 5.56 -12.53 5.61
N ALA A 20 4.77 -11.44 5.66
CA ALA A 20 4.28 -10.80 4.46
C ALA A 20 5.42 -10.21 3.60
N THR A 21 6.44 -9.62 4.24
CA THR A 21 7.62 -9.09 3.53
C THR A 21 8.44 -10.19 2.89
N ALA A 22 8.60 -11.35 3.56
CA ALA A 22 9.29 -12.50 2.99
C ALA A 22 8.57 -13.02 1.73
N LEU A 23 7.23 -13.15 1.78
CA LEU A 23 6.45 -13.54 0.62
C LEU A 23 6.55 -12.53 -0.53
N GLN A 24 6.45 -11.22 -0.22
CA GLN A 24 6.64 -10.18 -1.23
C GLN A 24 8.01 -10.27 -1.90
N GLN A 25 9.06 -10.49 -1.10
CA GLN A 25 10.44 -10.55 -1.58
C GLN A 25 10.66 -11.75 -2.49
N ASP A 26 10.07 -12.90 -2.16
CA ASP A 26 10.10 -14.10 -2.98
C ASP A 26 9.42 -13.87 -4.34
N LEU A 27 8.17 -13.39 -4.36
CA LEU A 27 7.42 -13.08 -5.58
C LEU A 27 8.11 -12.01 -6.44
N PHE A 28 8.66 -10.98 -5.80
CA PHE A 28 9.40 -9.91 -6.44
C PHE A 28 10.67 -10.46 -7.14
N GLN A 29 11.43 -11.31 -6.44
CA GLN A 29 12.64 -11.90 -7.00
C GLN A 29 12.33 -12.87 -8.13
N GLN A 30 11.33 -13.75 -7.97
CA GLN A 30 10.88 -14.65 -9.03
C GLN A 30 10.50 -13.89 -10.31
N THR A 31 9.77 -12.76 -10.17
CA THR A 31 9.41 -11.94 -11.33
C THR A 31 10.64 -11.31 -11.99
N ILE A 32 11.61 -10.82 -11.22
CA ILE A 32 12.88 -10.28 -11.75
C ILE A 32 13.68 -11.38 -12.45
N ASP A 33 13.79 -12.55 -11.87
CA ASP A 33 14.54 -13.67 -12.43
C ASP A 33 13.94 -14.14 -13.76
N GLN A 34 12.60 -14.21 -13.83
CA GLN A 34 11.90 -14.49 -15.08
C GLN A 34 12.18 -13.45 -16.16
N LYS A 35 12.18 -12.15 -15.82
CA LYS A 35 12.55 -11.08 -16.76
C LYS A 35 13.99 -11.23 -17.27
N ILE A 36 14.92 -11.58 -16.38
CA ILE A 36 16.32 -11.82 -16.75
C ILE A 36 16.44 -13.02 -17.67
N HIS A 37 15.74 -14.13 -17.35
CA HIS A 37 15.69 -15.32 -18.18
C HIS A 37 15.18 -15.00 -19.59
N ASN A 38 14.03 -14.33 -19.69
CA ASN A 38 13.41 -13.94 -20.97
C ASN A 38 14.32 -13.07 -21.83
N ARG A 39 15.05 -12.14 -21.22
CA ARG A 39 16.00 -11.29 -21.93
C ARG A 39 17.20 -12.07 -22.50
N ARG A 40 17.63 -13.11 -21.78
CA ARG A 40 18.77 -13.96 -22.18
C ARG A 40 18.39 -15.05 -23.16
N ASN A 41 17.11 -15.44 -23.18
CA ASN A 41 16.58 -16.54 -23.98
C ASN A 41 15.35 -16.06 -24.78
N PRO A 42 15.56 -15.30 -25.89
CA PRO A 42 14.45 -14.73 -26.66
C PRO A 42 13.49 -15.77 -27.25
N ASP A 43 14.00 -16.96 -27.53
CA ASP A 43 13.22 -18.07 -28.12
C ASP A 43 12.49 -18.94 -27.06
N ASP A 44 12.76 -18.72 -25.75
CA ASP A 44 12.15 -19.45 -24.63
C ASP A 44 11.60 -18.47 -23.58
N GLN A 45 10.66 -17.62 -24.01
CA GLN A 45 10.07 -16.62 -23.14
C GLN A 45 8.83 -17.15 -22.42
N THR A 46 8.77 -16.92 -21.11
CA THR A 46 7.59 -17.17 -20.29
C THR A 46 7.06 -15.86 -19.71
N PRO A 47 5.75 -15.57 -19.82
CA PRO A 47 5.18 -14.35 -19.25
C PRO A 47 5.48 -14.21 -17.74
N THR A 48 5.79 -13.01 -17.31
CA THR A 48 5.93 -12.69 -15.88
C THR A 48 4.57 -12.80 -15.16
N LYS A 49 4.61 -13.21 -13.90
CA LYS A 49 3.42 -13.31 -13.05
C LYS A 49 3.23 -12.03 -12.27
N HIS A 50 1.96 -11.61 -12.11
CA HIS A 50 1.61 -10.44 -11.34
C HIS A 50 0.74 -10.85 -10.16
N HIS A 51 0.94 -10.20 -9.02
CA HIS A 51 0.24 -10.52 -7.78
C HIS A 51 -0.29 -9.24 -7.12
N LEU A 52 -1.47 -9.34 -6.51
CA LEU A 52 -2.05 -8.33 -5.64
C LEU A 52 -2.39 -9.00 -4.32
N LEU A 53 -1.60 -8.70 -3.28
CA LEU A 53 -1.78 -9.26 -1.96
C LEU A 53 -2.54 -8.27 -1.09
N PHE A 54 -3.59 -8.72 -0.40
CA PHE A 54 -4.28 -7.99 0.65
C PHE A 54 -3.97 -8.63 2.01
N VAL A 55 -3.66 -7.80 2.99
CA VAL A 55 -3.25 -8.24 4.32
C VAL A 55 -3.65 -7.22 5.39
N GLU A 56 -3.90 -7.69 6.58
CA GLU A 56 -3.84 -6.91 7.82
C GLU A 56 -2.60 -7.33 8.61
N HIS A 57 -2.01 -6.41 9.35
CA HIS A 57 -0.87 -6.72 10.21
C HIS A 57 -1.22 -6.60 11.69
N PRO A 58 -0.61 -7.40 12.58
CA PRO A 58 -0.49 -7.02 13.99
C PRO A 58 0.21 -5.64 14.10
N PRO A 59 0.04 -4.91 15.21
CA PRO A 59 0.61 -3.57 15.34
C PRO A 59 2.10 -3.53 15.01
N VAL A 60 2.46 -2.70 14.02
CA VAL A 60 3.84 -2.57 13.53
C VAL A 60 4.12 -1.18 12.97
N TYR A 61 5.26 -0.63 13.35
CA TYR A 61 5.83 0.57 12.76
C TYR A 61 6.87 0.21 11.72
N THR A 62 6.81 0.85 10.55
CA THR A 62 7.79 0.62 9.48
C THR A 62 8.45 1.92 9.09
N LEU A 63 9.79 1.96 9.11
CA LEU A 63 10.60 3.09 8.69
C LEU A 63 11.09 2.89 7.26
N GLY A 64 10.70 3.77 6.34
CA GLY A 64 11.13 3.75 4.95
C GLY A 64 12.56 4.28 4.75
N LYS A 65 13.01 4.29 3.50
CA LYS A 65 14.39 4.68 3.12
C LYS A 65 14.75 6.12 3.48
N SER A 66 13.81 7.04 3.34
CA SER A 66 13.99 8.47 3.63
C SER A 66 13.57 8.86 5.05
N GLY A 67 13.21 7.87 5.88
CA GLY A 67 12.68 8.14 7.20
C GLY A 67 13.76 8.44 8.23
N ASP A 68 13.42 9.35 9.17
CA ASP A 68 14.20 9.59 10.37
C ASP A 68 13.70 8.71 11.51
N LYS A 69 14.64 7.99 12.18
CA LYS A 69 14.32 7.16 13.35
C LYS A 69 13.77 8.00 14.53
N ASN A 70 14.11 9.27 14.60
CA ASN A 70 13.61 10.20 15.62
C ASN A 70 12.09 10.47 15.45
N ASN A 71 11.51 10.17 14.29
CA ASN A 71 10.07 10.23 14.09
C ASN A 71 9.30 9.10 14.81
N LEU A 72 9.97 8.13 15.43
CA LEU A 72 9.39 7.21 16.40
C LEU A 72 9.52 7.82 17.81
N LEU A 73 8.40 8.28 18.37
CA LEU A 73 8.34 9.03 19.64
C LEU A 73 8.35 8.15 20.88
N VAL A 74 8.40 6.83 20.73
CA VAL A 74 8.34 5.86 21.82
C VAL A 74 9.53 4.90 21.79
N ASN A 75 9.88 4.41 22.99
CA ASN A 75 10.97 3.46 23.17
C ASN A 75 10.50 1.99 23.01
N ASN A 76 11.44 1.06 23.00
CA ASN A 76 11.18 -0.37 22.86
C ASN A 76 10.30 -0.94 23.98
N THR A 77 10.35 -0.39 25.19
CA THR A 77 9.51 -0.83 26.31
C THR A 77 8.05 -0.51 26.04
N THR A 78 7.75 0.70 25.61
CA THR A 78 6.40 1.13 25.22
C THR A 78 5.87 0.32 24.02
N LEU A 79 6.71 0.06 23.01
CA LEU A 79 6.34 -0.78 21.88
C LEU A 79 5.90 -2.18 22.34
N LYS A 80 6.68 -2.82 23.21
CA LYS A 80 6.33 -4.14 23.78
C LYS A 80 5.03 -4.13 24.57
N GLN A 81 4.81 -3.11 25.41
CA GLN A 81 3.56 -2.95 26.18
C GLN A 81 2.33 -2.81 25.28
N LYS A 82 2.50 -2.17 24.12
CA LYS A 82 1.45 -2.00 23.09
C LYS A 82 1.33 -3.19 22.13
N GLY A 83 2.14 -4.23 22.30
CA GLY A 83 2.18 -5.37 21.38
C GLY A 83 2.66 -4.99 19.97
N ALA A 84 3.34 -3.86 19.82
CA ALA A 84 3.80 -3.35 18.55
C ALA A 84 5.27 -3.73 18.27
N SER A 85 5.57 -3.96 17.00
CA SER A 85 6.93 -4.21 16.51
C SER A 85 7.43 -3.03 15.66
N PHE A 86 8.75 -3.00 15.40
CA PHE A 86 9.37 -1.98 14.56
C PHE A 86 10.29 -2.62 13.53
N PHE A 87 10.19 -2.18 12.26
CA PHE A 87 11.04 -2.66 11.17
C PHE A 87 11.59 -1.49 10.33
N LYS A 88 12.89 -1.55 10.03
CA LYS A 88 13.49 -0.75 8.96
C LYS A 88 13.23 -1.43 7.63
N THR A 89 12.78 -0.69 6.63
CA THR A 89 12.37 -1.25 5.34
C THR A 89 13.05 -0.54 4.17
N ASN A 90 12.90 -1.10 2.97
CA ASN A 90 13.45 -0.52 1.74
C ASN A 90 12.39 0.14 0.85
N ARG A 91 11.14 0.34 1.35
CA ARG A 91 10.11 1.13 0.66
C ARG A 91 10.47 2.61 0.66
N GLY A 92 9.91 3.37 -0.26
CA GLY A 92 9.95 4.84 -0.21
C GLY A 92 9.19 5.40 1.00
N GLY A 93 9.42 6.68 1.26
CA GLY A 93 8.77 7.42 2.35
C GLY A 93 9.42 7.23 3.71
N ASP A 94 8.78 7.83 4.73
CA ASP A 94 9.21 7.89 6.12
C ASP A 94 8.54 6.81 6.97
N ILE A 95 8.40 7.06 8.29
CA ILE A 95 7.73 6.17 9.23
C ILE A 95 6.22 6.12 8.98
N THR A 96 5.64 4.94 9.17
CA THR A 96 4.18 4.75 9.22
C THR A 96 3.84 3.62 10.18
N PHE A 97 2.55 3.49 10.46
CA PHE A 97 1.96 2.43 11.27
C PHE A 97 1.11 1.49 10.41
N HIS A 98 1.13 0.20 10.75
CA HIS A 98 0.17 -0.79 10.28
C HIS A 98 -0.41 -1.53 11.47
N GLY A 99 -1.71 -1.83 11.42
CA GLY A 99 -2.42 -2.54 12.48
C GLY A 99 -3.72 -3.17 12.02
N PRO A 100 -4.41 -3.90 12.90
CA PRO A 100 -5.73 -4.46 12.62
C PRO A 100 -6.73 -3.38 12.18
N GLY A 101 -7.61 -3.73 11.26
CA GLY A 101 -8.55 -2.79 10.65
C GLY A 101 -7.96 -1.89 9.56
N GLN A 102 -6.66 -2.00 9.25
CA GLN A 102 -6.04 -1.32 8.12
C GLN A 102 -5.91 -2.28 6.92
N LEU A 103 -6.47 -1.89 5.79
CA LEU A 103 -6.28 -2.64 4.54
C LEU A 103 -4.92 -2.30 3.93
N VAL A 104 -4.00 -3.25 4.00
CA VAL A 104 -2.70 -3.13 3.34
C VAL A 104 -2.72 -3.91 2.03
N GLY A 105 -2.35 -3.24 0.94
CA GLY A 105 -2.27 -3.83 -0.40
C GLY A 105 -0.86 -3.81 -0.95
N TYR A 106 -0.40 -4.97 -1.42
CA TYR A 106 0.93 -5.14 -2.00
C TYR A 106 0.82 -5.63 -3.46
N PRO A 107 0.80 -4.73 -4.45
CA PRO A 107 0.93 -5.12 -5.84
C PRO A 107 2.38 -5.46 -6.17
N ILE A 108 2.63 -6.71 -6.56
CA ILE A 108 3.92 -7.16 -7.10
C ILE A 108 3.70 -7.42 -8.59
N ILE A 109 3.99 -6.42 -9.41
CA ILE A 109 3.70 -6.44 -10.84
C ILE A 109 4.92 -6.00 -11.66
N ASP A 110 5.03 -6.56 -12.85
CA ASP A 110 5.99 -6.10 -13.86
C ASP A 110 5.37 -4.95 -14.66
N LEU A 111 5.81 -3.74 -14.40
CA LEU A 111 5.28 -2.54 -15.05
C LEU A 111 5.51 -2.53 -16.57
N GLU A 112 6.49 -3.26 -17.11
CA GLU A 112 6.68 -3.36 -18.58
C GLU A 112 5.48 -4.01 -19.26
N CYS A 113 4.69 -4.80 -18.55
CA CYS A 113 3.44 -5.37 -19.05
C CYS A 113 2.25 -4.39 -19.00
N PHE A 114 2.41 -3.24 -18.37
CA PHE A 114 1.39 -2.20 -18.22
C PHE A 114 1.87 -0.87 -18.83
N PHE A 115 2.85 -0.25 -18.21
CA PHE A 115 3.51 0.99 -18.61
C PHE A 115 4.78 1.22 -17.77
N THR A 116 5.80 1.85 -18.34
CA THR A 116 7.09 2.09 -17.68
C THR A 116 7.18 3.50 -17.10
N ASP A 117 6.31 3.79 -16.11
CA ASP A 117 6.26 5.07 -15.41
C ASP A 117 5.84 4.86 -13.94
N ILE A 118 6.78 5.12 -13.01
CA ILE A 118 6.56 4.93 -11.57
C ILE A 118 5.61 5.99 -11.00
N HIS A 119 5.65 7.22 -11.52
CA HIS A 119 4.73 8.28 -11.06
C HIS A 119 3.29 7.97 -11.49
N LYS A 120 3.10 7.54 -12.74
CA LYS A 120 1.80 7.07 -13.23
C LYS A 120 1.29 5.88 -12.42
N TYR A 121 2.16 4.94 -12.06
CA TYR A 121 1.81 3.80 -11.21
C TYR A 121 1.26 4.26 -9.85
N LEU A 122 1.95 5.19 -9.17
CA LEU A 122 1.47 5.75 -7.91
C LEU A 122 0.14 6.48 -8.08
N ARG A 123 -0.02 7.29 -9.13
CA ARG A 123 -1.29 7.98 -9.43
C ARG A 123 -2.44 7.00 -9.69
N PHE A 124 -2.17 5.87 -10.33
CA PHE A 124 -3.16 4.81 -10.56
C PHE A 124 -3.56 4.12 -9.25
N LEU A 125 -2.62 3.84 -8.35
CA LEU A 125 -2.96 3.31 -7.03
C LEU A 125 -3.79 4.29 -6.21
N GLU A 126 -3.43 5.57 -6.22
CA GLU A 126 -4.22 6.61 -5.55
C GLU A 126 -5.63 6.70 -6.15
N GLU A 127 -5.76 6.64 -7.46
CA GLU A 127 -7.06 6.65 -8.14
C GLU A 127 -7.92 5.46 -7.73
N CYS A 128 -7.34 4.26 -7.62
CA CYS A 128 -8.06 3.08 -7.12
C CYS A 128 -8.63 3.31 -5.72
N ILE A 129 -7.86 3.96 -4.83
CA ILE A 129 -8.30 4.28 -3.47
C ILE A 129 -9.36 5.38 -3.49
N ILE A 130 -9.16 6.47 -4.26
CA ILE A 130 -10.12 7.57 -4.38
C ILE A 130 -11.47 7.04 -4.90
N ALA A 131 -11.46 6.25 -5.97
CA ALA A 131 -12.68 5.64 -6.51
C ALA A 131 -13.34 4.67 -5.51
N THR A 132 -12.55 3.91 -4.74
CA THR A 132 -13.08 3.05 -3.68
C THR A 132 -13.75 3.85 -2.57
N LEU A 133 -13.17 4.96 -2.15
CA LEU A 133 -13.73 5.86 -1.13
C LEU A 133 -15.00 6.54 -1.62
N ALA A 134 -15.03 6.94 -2.89
CA ALA A 134 -16.23 7.54 -3.52
C ALA A 134 -17.44 6.60 -3.49
N ASP A 135 -17.24 5.29 -3.60
CA ASP A 135 -18.30 4.28 -3.45
C ASP A 135 -18.92 4.26 -2.03
N TYR A 136 -18.30 4.91 -1.06
CA TYR A 136 -18.78 5.10 0.31
C TYR A 136 -19.18 6.55 0.60
N ASN A 137 -19.31 7.38 -0.43
CA ASN A 137 -19.56 8.83 -0.31
C ASN A 137 -18.49 9.57 0.52
N ILE A 138 -17.25 9.09 0.52
CA ILE A 138 -16.10 9.78 1.10
C ILE A 138 -15.39 10.51 -0.02
N GLU A 139 -15.44 11.84 0.01
CA GLU A 139 -14.74 12.69 -0.93
C GLU A 139 -13.26 12.75 -0.56
N ALA A 140 -12.40 12.24 -1.46
CA ALA A 140 -10.96 12.14 -1.24
C ALA A 140 -10.19 12.61 -2.46
N SER A 141 -8.98 13.10 -2.23
CA SER A 141 -8.13 13.65 -3.29
C SER A 141 -6.64 13.43 -3.02
N ARG A 142 -5.80 13.94 -3.94
CA ARG A 142 -4.34 13.98 -3.82
C ARG A 142 -3.90 15.29 -3.21
N SER A 143 -2.91 15.26 -2.31
CA SER A 143 -2.24 16.47 -1.83
C SER A 143 -1.04 16.79 -2.74
N LYS A 144 -0.87 18.06 -3.10
CA LYS A 144 0.21 18.50 -3.98
C LYS A 144 1.58 18.26 -3.32
N GLY A 145 2.46 17.57 -4.03
CA GLY A 145 3.82 17.27 -3.55
C GLY A 145 3.90 16.08 -2.58
N GLU A 146 2.78 15.43 -2.25
CA GLU A 146 2.73 14.32 -1.33
C GLU A 146 2.14 13.06 -1.99
N THR A 147 2.59 11.90 -1.53
CA THR A 147 2.06 10.62 -1.97
C THR A 147 1.03 10.11 -0.98
N GLY A 148 -0.04 9.48 -1.49
CA GLY A 148 -1.14 8.95 -0.70
C GLY A 148 -2.45 9.65 -0.98
N VAL A 149 -3.51 9.27 -0.25
CA VAL A 149 -4.85 9.82 -0.43
C VAL A 149 -5.30 10.55 0.82
N TRP A 150 -5.95 11.67 0.60
CA TRP A 150 -6.26 12.66 1.61
C TRP A 150 -7.73 13.08 1.57
N ILE A 151 -8.22 13.56 2.70
CA ILE A 151 -9.53 14.19 2.87
C ILE A 151 -9.29 15.65 3.19
N ASP A 152 -10.15 16.54 2.68
CA ASP A 152 -10.19 17.99 2.98
C ASP A 152 -8.86 18.70 2.68
N VAL A 153 -8.24 18.39 1.52
CA VAL A 153 -6.88 18.87 1.16
C VAL A 153 -6.80 20.40 1.09
N ASP A 154 -7.84 21.03 0.54
CA ASP A 154 -7.91 22.48 0.37
C ASP A 154 -8.71 23.18 1.50
N GLY A 155 -9.15 22.41 2.50
CA GLY A 155 -9.96 22.89 3.61
C GLY A 155 -9.15 23.18 4.87
N THR A 156 -9.84 23.22 6.00
CA THR A 156 -9.26 23.60 7.31
C THR A 156 -8.68 22.43 8.08
N ASN A 157 -8.96 21.19 7.67
CA ASN A 157 -8.52 19.98 8.38
C ASN A 157 -8.04 18.88 7.41
N PRO A 158 -6.94 19.12 6.69
CA PRO A 158 -6.37 18.13 5.78
C PRO A 158 -5.88 16.89 6.55
N ARG A 159 -6.38 15.71 6.16
CA ARG A 159 -6.08 14.46 6.86
C ARG A 159 -5.86 13.29 5.90
N LYS A 160 -4.82 12.53 6.16
CA LYS A 160 -4.44 11.38 5.33
C LYS A 160 -5.27 10.16 5.70
N ILE A 161 -5.92 9.54 4.72
CA ILE A 161 -6.68 8.29 4.90
C ILE A 161 -5.92 7.07 4.37
N CYS A 162 -5.03 7.26 3.39
CA CYS A 162 -4.23 6.17 2.84
C CYS A 162 -2.77 6.61 2.65
N ALA A 163 -1.85 5.88 3.28
CA ALA A 163 -0.42 6.03 3.07
C ALA A 163 0.05 5.12 1.92
N MET A 164 1.06 5.58 1.17
CA MET A 164 1.68 4.80 0.10
C MET A 164 3.20 4.89 0.17
N GLY A 165 3.85 3.76 -0.07
CA GLY A 165 5.29 3.69 -0.18
C GLY A 165 5.69 2.43 -0.92
N ILE A 166 6.37 2.58 -2.05
CA ILE A 166 6.74 1.48 -2.94
C ILE A 166 8.25 1.33 -3.04
N ARG A 167 8.66 0.19 -3.56
CA ARG A 167 10.00 -0.06 -4.11
C ARG A 167 9.84 -0.62 -5.50
N THR A 168 10.73 -0.20 -6.41
CA THR A 168 10.84 -0.78 -7.74
C THR A 168 12.27 -1.22 -8.02
N SER A 169 12.43 -2.29 -8.79
CA SER A 169 13.69 -2.68 -9.41
C SER A 169 13.37 -3.39 -10.72
N ARG A 170 14.07 -3.02 -11.79
CA ARG A 170 13.83 -3.58 -13.15
C ARG A 170 12.35 -3.51 -13.57
N TRP A 171 11.66 -2.45 -13.19
CA TRP A 171 10.22 -2.22 -13.42
C TRP A 171 9.28 -3.20 -12.68
N VAL A 172 9.80 -4.02 -11.77
CA VAL A 172 8.96 -4.83 -10.86
C VAL A 172 8.71 -4.04 -9.59
N THR A 173 7.45 -4.07 -9.09
CA THR A 173 7.03 -3.34 -7.89
C THR A 173 6.97 -4.24 -6.67
N MET A 174 7.13 -3.66 -5.48
CA MET A 174 6.86 -4.30 -4.19
C MET A 174 6.46 -3.23 -3.16
N HIS A 175 5.90 -3.63 -2.02
CA HIS A 175 5.16 -2.79 -1.09
C HIS A 175 3.91 -2.21 -1.78
N GLY A 176 3.36 -1.09 -1.34
CA GLY A 176 2.16 -0.55 -1.95
C GLY A 176 1.46 0.50 -1.07
N PHE A 177 0.25 0.20 -0.62
CA PHE A 177 -0.60 1.14 0.10
C PHE A 177 -1.11 0.58 1.43
N ALA A 178 -1.54 1.49 2.30
CA ALA A 178 -2.17 1.20 3.57
C ALA A 178 -3.37 2.14 3.77
N LEU A 179 -4.59 1.63 3.54
CA LEU A 179 -5.85 2.35 3.70
C LEU A 179 -6.39 2.12 5.11
N ASN A 180 -6.58 3.19 5.85
CA ASN A 180 -7.21 3.14 7.15
C ASN A 180 -8.72 2.91 7.00
N VAL A 181 -9.19 1.68 7.20
CA VAL A 181 -10.62 1.33 7.15
C VAL A 181 -11.23 1.45 8.55
N ASN A 182 -10.86 0.55 9.46
CA ASN A 182 -11.29 0.54 10.86
C ASN A 182 -10.11 0.69 11.84
N THR A 183 -8.99 1.19 11.37
CA THR A 183 -7.73 1.28 12.09
C THR A 183 -7.88 2.05 13.40
N ASP A 184 -7.28 1.55 14.49
CA ASP A 184 -7.08 2.33 15.71
C ASP A 184 -6.03 3.42 15.45
N LEU A 185 -6.51 4.65 15.32
CA LEU A 185 -5.67 5.79 14.97
C LEU A 185 -4.79 6.28 16.11
N SER A 186 -5.04 5.87 17.37
CA SER A 186 -4.23 6.25 18.53
C SER A 186 -2.77 5.78 18.42
N PHE A 187 -2.50 4.76 17.61
CA PHE A 187 -1.13 4.33 17.32
C PHE A 187 -0.32 5.35 16.50
N PHE A 188 -0.97 6.24 15.77
CA PHE A 188 -0.27 7.31 15.04
C PHE A 188 0.26 8.42 15.96
N ASP A 189 -0.23 8.53 17.20
CA ASP A 189 0.27 9.47 18.23
C ASP A 189 1.73 9.13 18.65
N TYR A 190 2.21 7.95 18.34
CA TYR A 190 3.57 7.50 18.66
C TYR A 190 4.58 7.76 17.55
N ILE A 191 4.18 8.42 16.47
CA ILE A 191 5.08 8.76 15.36
C ILE A 191 4.82 10.20 14.86
N ILE A 192 5.81 10.78 14.20
CA ILE A 192 5.62 11.98 13.36
C ILE A 192 5.55 11.51 11.91
N PRO A 193 4.36 11.31 11.32
CA PRO A 193 4.25 10.79 9.96
C PRO A 193 4.82 11.78 8.95
N CYS A 194 5.77 11.34 8.11
CA CYS A 194 6.41 12.16 7.07
C CYS A 194 7.05 13.47 7.56
N GLY A 195 7.37 13.59 8.87
CA GLY A 195 7.94 14.82 9.44
C GLY A 195 7.01 16.04 9.40
N ILE A 196 5.71 15.86 9.11
CA ILE A 196 4.73 16.96 9.00
C ILE A 196 3.85 16.93 10.25
N ALA A 197 4.11 17.83 11.18
CA ALA A 197 3.39 17.92 12.45
C ALA A 197 1.94 18.46 12.29
N ASP A 198 1.64 19.14 11.20
CA ASP A 198 0.40 19.91 11.03
C ASP A 198 -0.71 19.15 10.29
N LYS A 199 -0.52 17.86 9.96
CA LYS A 199 -1.52 17.08 9.22
C LYS A 199 -1.95 15.86 10.01
N SER A 200 -3.27 15.71 10.14
CA SER A 200 -3.88 14.60 10.86
C SER A 200 -4.03 13.33 10.01
N ILE A 201 -4.36 12.23 10.66
CA ILE A 201 -4.68 10.95 10.05
C ILE A 201 -6.16 10.66 10.31
N THR A 202 -6.83 10.04 9.35
CA THR A 202 -8.20 9.60 9.49
C THR A 202 -8.41 8.17 9.01
N SER A 203 -9.64 7.64 9.16
CA SER A 203 -10.06 6.32 8.69
C SER A 203 -11.47 6.38 8.12
N MET A 204 -11.86 5.40 7.29
CA MET A 204 -13.23 5.29 6.81
C MET A 204 -14.24 5.20 7.97
N LYS A 205 -13.89 4.48 9.04
CA LYS A 205 -14.71 4.40 10.26
C LYS A 205 -14.93 5.77 10.89
N GLN A 206 -13.92 6.59 10.96
CA GLN A 206 -14.02 7.95 11.54
C GLN A 206 -14.85 8.89 10.64
N GLU A 207 -14.66 8.83 9.34
CA GLU A 207 -15.40 9.67 8.39
C GLU A 207 -16.91 9.32 8.32
N LEU A 208 -17.23 8.03 8.47
CA LEU A 208 -18.61 7.54 8.34
C LEU A 208 -19.33 7.31 9.70
N GLY A 209 -18.60 7.38 10.80
CA GLY A 209 -19.15 7.12 12.14
C GLY A 209 -19.56 5.66 12.41
N ALA A 210 -19.15 4.71 11.56
CA ALA A 210 -19.54 3.30 11.64
C ALA A 210 -18.40 2.37 11.22
N THR A 211 -18.40 1.15 11.76
CA THR A 211 -17.48 0.09 11.34
C THR A 211 -17.82 -0.39 9.93
N ILE A 212 -16.80 -0.50 9.08
CA ILE A 212 -16.93 -0.84 7.66
C ILE A 212 -16.51 -2.29 7.42
N ASP A 213 -17.29 -3.01 6.61
CA ASP A 213 -16.94 -4.37 6.17
C ASP A 213 -15.71 -4.35 5.26
N MET A 214 -14.60 -4.89 5.76
CA MET A 214 -13.32 -4.97 5.05
C MET A 214 -13.43 -5.73 3.73
N GLN A 215 -14.26 -6.78 3.67
CA GLN A 215 -14.43 -7.59 2.46
C GLN A 215 -15.13 -6.81 1.35
N GLN A 216 -16.06 -5.94 1.70
CA GLN A 216 -16.71 -5.05 0.74
C GLN A 216 -15.71 -3.99 0.21
N VAL A 217 -14.84 -3.46 1.06
CA VAL A 217 -13.78 -2.52 0.64
C VAL A 217 -12.83 -3.20 -0.36
N ILE A 218 -12.36 -4.42 -0.04
CA ILE A 218 -11.51 -5.21 -0.93
C ILE A 218 -12.21 -5.47 -2.27
N LYS A 219 -13.47 -5.85 -2.25
CA LYS A 219 -14.26 -6.12 -3.46
C LYS A 219 -14.33 -4.89 -4.37
N LYS A 220 -14.64 -3.72 -3.81
CA LYS A 220 -14.72 -2.45 -4.55
C LYS A 220 -13.35 -2.05 -5.10
N PHE A 221 -12.31 -2.09 -4.27
CA PHE A 221 -10.94 -1.82 -4.71
C PHE A 221 -10.51 -2.71 -5.89
N LYS A 222 -10.79 -4.01 -5.84
CA LYS A 222 -10.53 -4.95 -6.94
C LYS A 222 -11.19 -4.51 -8.24
N GLY A 223 -12.45 -4.09 -8.18
CA GLY A 223 -13.17 -3.59 -9.36
C GLY A 223 -12.51 -2.37 -9.98
N HIS A 224 -12.12 -1.39 -9.15
CA HIS A 224 -11.42 -0.19 -9.61
C HIS A 224 -10.01 -0.49 -10.10
N PHE A 225 -9.27 -1.37 -9.42
CA PHE A 225 -7.94 -1.80 -9.86
C PHE A 225 -7.99 -2.46 -11.24
N SER A 226 -8.91 -3.41 -11.45
CA SER A 226 -9.10 -4.06 -12.75
C SER A 226 -9.38 -3.06 -13.86
N LYS A 227 -10.25 -2.07 -13.61
CA LYS A 227 -10.61 -1.02 -14.56
C LYS A 227 -9.46 -0.06 -14.87
N ILE A 228 -8.78 0.45 -13.82
CA ILE A 228 -7.78 1.51 -13.95
C ILE A 228 -6.46 0.96 -14.51
N PHE A 229 -6.07 -0.25 -14.12
CA PHE A 229 -4.88 -0.92 -14.63
C PHE A 229 -5.14 -1.73 -15.90
N GLU A 230 -6.39 -1.80 -16.38
CA GLU A 230 -6.81 -2.62 -17.53
C GLU A 230 -6.36 -4.08 -17.40
N ALA A 231 -6.50 -4.66 -16.19
CA ALA A 231 -6.02 -5.98 -15.83
C ALA A 231 -7.16 -6.94 -15.48
N ASP A 232 -6.98 -8.23 -15.80
CA ASP A 232 -7.87 -9.30 -15.36
C ASP A 232 -7.41 -9.81 -13.99
N LEU A 233 -8.32 -9.89 -13.03
CA LEU A 233 -8.05 -10.41 -11.69
C LEU A 233 -8.47 -11.88 -11.59
N ALA A 234 -7.56 -12.74 -11.12
CA ALA A 234 -7.75 -14.18 -10.95
C ALA A 234 -7.56 -14.60 -9.49
#